data_91c77f21d27de17e323e2ae6fec970f9
#
_entry.id   91c77f21d27de17e323e2ae6fec970f9
#
_cell.length_a   1.000
_cell.length_b   1.000
_cell.length_c   1.000
_cell.angle_alpha   90.00
_cell.angle_beta   90.00
_cell.angle_gamma   90.00
#
_symmetry.space_group_name_H-M   'P 1'
#
loop_
_entity.id
_entity.type
_entity.pdbx_description
1 polymer ?
#
loop_
_entity_poly.entity_id
_entity_poly.type
_entity_poly.pdbx_seq_one_letter_code
_entity_poly.pdbx_strand_id
1 'polypeptide(L)'
;MLLDHPSDGLAAIRTQFGAIFVSLELSRSTWLVTSLSPGTGEKMSKHRVKAGDIANLLKLFADLKRKAQARTGESYPIITIQEAGLDGFWLHRCLLQEGIEGHVVDPASIATRRRRRAKTDRLDGETLLRTLLAYKRGEPRSARWWSLPLRKQRTAAGFAASGRH
;
A
#
# COMPACT_ATOMS: atom_id res chain seq x y z
N MET A 1 33.07 -12.08 17.84
CA MET A 1 32.17 -12.94 17.06
C MET A 1 30.75 -12.44 17.19
N LEU A 2 30.31 -11.67 16.22
CA LEU A 2 28.93 -11.18 16.16
C LEU A 2 28.07 -12.29 15.62
N LEU A 3 27.21 -12.83 16.47
CA LEU A 3 26.15 -13.75 16.06
C LEU A 3 25.11 -12.88 15.33
N ASP A 4 25.04 -13.06 14.00
CA ASP A 4 23.94 -12.50 13.21
C ASP A 4 22.63 -13.08 13.72
N HIS A 5 21.88 -12.30 14.47
CA HIS A 5 20.53 -12.66 14.81
C HIS A 5 19.63 -12.46 13.57
N PRO A 6 18.78 -13.45 13.25
CA PRO A 6 17.84 -13.32 12.12
C PRO A 6 16.94 -12.08 12.16
N SER A 7 16.79 -11.50 13.34
CA SER A 7 16.06 -10.25 13.55
C SER A 7 16.74 -9.02 12.94
N ASP A 8 18.05 -9.01 12.84
CA ASP A 8 18.78 -7.87 12.32
C ASP A 8 18.64 -7.73 10.81
N GLY A 9 18.53 -8.85 10.09
CA GLY A 9 18.31 -8.85 8.66
C GLY A 9 16.93 -8.30 8.28
N LEU A 10 15.89 -8.64 9.03
CA LEU A 10 14.52 -8.13 8.80
C LEU A 10 14.41 -6.65 9.16
N ALA A 11 15.05 -6.21 10.22
CA ALA A 11 15.10 -4.79 10.60
C ALA A 11 15.84 -3.96 9.54
N ALA A 12 16.93 -4.47 9.01
CA ALA A 12 17.69 -3.82 7.93
C ALA A 12 16.87 -3.71 6.64
N ILE A 13 16.12 -4.75 6.26
CA ILE A 13 15.24 -4.75 5.09
C ILE A 13 14.13 -3.70 5.25
N ARG A 14 13.55 -3.58 6.44
CA ARG A 14 12.50 -2.59 6.72
C ARG A 14 13.01 -1.16 6.68
N THR A 15 14.17 -0.93 7.23
CA THR A 15 14.83 0.37 7.17
C THR A 15 15.16 0.75 5.73
N GLN A 16 15.52 -0.23 4.91
CA GLN A 16 15.86 -0.04 3.51
C GLN A 16 14.66 0.44 2.67
N PHE A 17 13.45 -0.03 2.97
CA PHE A 17 12.27 0.38 2.20
C PHE A 17 11.70 1.73 2.62
N GLY A 18 11.97 2.18 3.83
CA GLY A 18 11.67 3.53 4.31
C GLY A 18 10.23 3.98 4.05
N ALA A 19 9.23 3.11 4.31
CA ALA A 19 7.84 3.39 4.01
C ALA A 19 6.88 2.76 5.03
N ILE A 20 5.67 3.28 5.07
CA ILE A 20 4.54 2.65 5.75
C ILE A 20 3.75 1.85 4.71
N PHE A 21 3.69 0.54 4.89
CA PHE A 21 2.98 -0.35 3.99
C PHE A 21 1.54 -0.55 4.46
N VAL A 22 0.60 -0.40 3.55
CA VAL A 22 -0.84 -0.46 3.85
C VAL A 22 -1.55 -1.34 2.85
N SER A 23 -2.34 -2.29 3.34
CA SER A 23 -3.27 -3.05 2.52
C SER A 23 -4.70 -2.57 2.72
N LEU A 24 -5.46 -2.61 1.64
CA LEU A 24 -6.85 -2.17 1.59
C LEU A 24 -7.73 -3.35 1.15
N GLU A 25 -8.54 -3.86 2.07
CA GLU A 25 -9.59 -4.84 1.77
C GLU A 25 -10.90 -4.09 1.55
N LEU A 26 -11.34 -4.06 0.31
CA LEU A 26 -12.50 -3.27 -0.10
C LEU A 26 -13.77 -4.12 -0.06
N SER A 27 -14.74 -3.69 0.71
CA SER A 27 -16.09 -4.25 0.72
C SER A 27 -17.13 -3.15 0.51
N ARG A 28 -18.38 -3.53 0.35
CA ARG A 28 -19.46 -2.57 0.04
C ARG A 28 -19.72 -1.56 1.15
N SER A 29 -19.53 -1.96 2.41
CA SER A 29 -19.87 -1.14 3.56
C SER A 29 -18.65 -0.61 4.30
N THR A 30 -17.59 -1.40 4.36
CA THR A 30 -16.43 -1.10 5.18
C THR A 30 -15.14 -1.48 4.46
N TRP A 31 -14.16 -0.61 4.53
CA TRP A 31 -12.80 -0.92 4.10
C TRP A 31 -11.94 -1.28 5.31
N LEU A 32 -11.30 -2.43 5.26
CA LEU A 32 -10.32 -2.84 6.25
C LEU A 32 -8.93 -2.39 5.83
N VAL A 33 -8.28 -1.67 6.70
CA VAL A 33 -6.95 -1.10 6.47
C VAL A 33 -5.97 -1.80 7.41
N THR A 34 -5.05 -2.57 6.84
CA THR A 34 -3.97 -3.19 7.60
C THR A 34 -2.68 -2.47 7.29
N SER A 35 -1.94 -2.08 8.30
CA SER A 35 -0.71 -1.31 8.13
C SER A 35 0.48 -1.93 8.85
N LEU A 36 1.65 -1.76 8.25
CA LEU A 36 2.94 -2.08 8.85
C LEU A 36 3.80 -0.83 8.80
N SER A 37 4.12 -0.29 9.97
CA SER A 37 4.85 0.97 10.11
C SER A 37 6.27 0.72 10.64
N PRO A 38 7.26 1.54 10.24
CA PRO A 38 8.58 1.51 10.83
C PRO A 38 8.52 1.76 12.35
N GLY A 39 9.37 1.06 13.10
CA GLY A 39 9.48 1.22 14.56
C GLY A 39 8.49 0.40 15.39
N THR A 40 7.59 -0.37 14.76
CA THR A 40 6.63 -1.24 15.47
C THR A 40 7.04 -2.71 15.53
N GLY A 41 8.22 -3.06 15.02
CA GLY A 41 8.59 -4.45 14.81
C GLY A 41 7.76 -5.09 13.68
N GLU A 42 7.28 -6.30 13.88
CA GLU A 42 6.46 -7.01 12.88
C GLU A 42 4.96 -6.87 13.11
N LYS A 43 4.58 -6.06 14.08
CA LYS A 43 3.18 -5.93 14.45
C LYS A 43 2.41 -5.10 13.42
N MET A 44 1.43 -5.73 12.81
CA MET A 44 0.48 -5.08 11.92
C MET A 44 -0.68 -4.48 12.72
N SER A 45 -1.11 -3.29 12.33
CA SER A 45 -2.28 -2.61 12.91
C SER A 45 -3.45 -2.70 11.94
N LYS A 46 -4.65 -2.85 12.48
CA LYS A 46 -5.89 -2.95 11.70
C LYS A 46 -6.83 -1.81 12.05
N HIS A 47 -7.40 -1.19 11.03
CA HIS A 47 -8.36 -0.11 11.16
C HIS A 47 -9.53 -0.32 10.20
N ARG A 48 -10.65 0.32 10.49
CA ARG A 48 -11.84 0.28 9.64
C ARG A 48 -12.18 1.69 9.18
N VAL A 49 -12.53 1.81 7.91
CA VAL A 49 -13.00 3.05 7.31
C VAL A 49 -14.29 2.75 6.56
N LYS A 50 -15.27 3.63 6.64
CA LYS A 50 -16.51 3.49 5.86
C LYS A 50 -16.18 3.47 4.37
N ALA A 51 -16.78 2.55 3.64
CA ALA A 51 -16.58 2.45 2.19
C ALA A 51 -16.91 3.77 1.49
N GLY A 52 -16.01 4.22 0.62
CA GLY A 52 -16.16 5.49 -0.10
C GLY A 52 -15.69 6.73 0.65
N ASP A 53 -15.38 6.63 1.92
CA ASP A 53 -14.94 7.76 2.74
C ASP A 53 -13.43 8.02 2.58
N ILE A 54 -13.06 8.64 1.47
CA ILE A 54 -11.67 8.98 1.15
C ILE A 54 -11.09 9.95 2.18
N ALA A 55 -11.87 10.91 2.66
CA ALA A 55 -11.39 11.89 3.62
C ALA A 55 -10.90 11.22 4.91
N ASN A 56 -11.66 10.28 5.46
CA ASN A 56 -11.27 9.52 6.64
C ASN A 56 -10.09 8.57 6.36
N LEU A 57 -10.02 7.98 5.17
CA LEU A 57 -8.87 7.17 4.78
C LEU A 57 -7.58 7.99 4.77
N LEU A 58 -7.61 9.17 4.16
CA LEU A 58 -6.45 10.08 4.12
C LEU A 58 -6.08 10.59 5.52
N LYS A 59 -7.06 10.84 6.37
CA LYS A 59 -6.83 11.19 7.78
C LYS A 59 -6.13 10.06 8.54
N LEU A 60 -6.56 8.82 8.33
CA LEU A 60 -5.90 7.65 8.88
C LEU A 60 -4.44 7.55 8.42
N PHE A 61 -4.18 7.79 7.14
CA PHE A 61 -2.81 7.79 6.61
C PHE A 61 -1.96 8.89 7.24
N ALA A 62 -2.50 10.08 7.43
CA ALA A 62 -1.81 11.17 8.13
C ALA A 62 -1.47 10.79 9.58
N ASP A 63 -2.39 10.13 10.28
CA ASP A 63 -2.16 9.64 11.64
C ASP A 63 -1.06 8.57 11.69
N LEU A 64 -1.05 7.65 10.74
CA LEU A 64 0.00 6.62 10.63
C LEU A 64 1.38 7.26 10.40
N LYS A 65 1.45 8.25 9.52
CA LYS A 65 2.70 9.00 9.24
C LYS A 65 3.18 9.74 10.50
N ARG A 66 2.28 10.42 11.17
CA ARG A 66 2.61 11.16 12.40
C ARG A 66 3.14 10.25 13.51
N LYS A 67 2.49 9.10 13.72
CA LYS A 67 2.92 8.13 14.72
C LYS A 67 4.28 7.51 14.39
N ALA A 68 4.53 7.19 13.12
CA ALA A 68 5.83 6.68 12.68
C ALA A 68 6.93 7.73 12.89
N GLN A 69 6.66 8.99 12.57
CA GLN A 69 7.61 10.08 12.80
C GLN A 69 7.88 10.30 14.28
N ALA A 70 6.88 10.21 15.14
CA ALA A 70 7.06 10.32 16.58
C ALA A 70 7.94 9.20 17.17
N ARG A 71 7.83 7.99 16.61
CA ARG A 71 8.64 6.84 17.06
C ARG A 71 10.07 6.84 16.55
N THR A 72 10.29 7.25 15.32
CA THR A 72 11.57 7.09 14.61
C THR A 72 12.32 8.39 14.38
N GLY A 73 11.63 9.52 14.47
CA GLY A 73 12.19 10.83 14.10
C GLY A 73 12.24 11.10 12.60
N GLU A 74 11.78 10.17 11.76
CA GLU A 74 11.80 10.28 10.31
C GLU A 74 10.41 10.29 9.71
N SER A 75 10.27 10.95 8.56
CA SER A 75 9.03 10.96 7.77
C SER A 75 9.05 9.85 6.72
N TYR A 76 7.94 9.12 6.61
CA TYR A 76 7.81 8.00 5.68
C TYR A 76 6.63 8.19 4.73
N PRO A 77 6.78 7.81 3.45
CA PRO A 77 5.65 7.76 2.53
C PRO A 77 4.74 6.55 2.83
N ILE A 78 3.51 6.64 2.36
CA ILE A 78 2.56 5.53 2.36
C ILE A 78 2.65 4.79 1.01
N ILE A 79 2.74 3.47 1.07
CA ILE A 79 2.64 2.59 -0.09
C ILE A 79 1.48 1.63 0.12
N THR A 80 0.55 1.57 -0.82
CA THR A 80 -0.67 0.79 -0.69
C THR A 80 -0.71 -0.40 -1.63
N ILE A 81 -1.47 -1.42 -1.24
CA ILE A 81 -1.84 -2.57 -2.06
C ILE A 81 -3.32 -2.88 -1.90
N GLN A 82 -3.97 -3.21 -3.00
CA GLN A 82 -5.36 -3.66 -3.05
C GLN A 82 -5.60 -4.64 -4.18
N GLU A 83 -6.68 -5.41 -4.09
CA GLU A 83 -7.08 -6.31 -5.16
C GLU A 83 -7.65 -5.55 -6.36
N ALA A 84 -7.43 -6.09 -7.57
CA ALA A 84 -8.09 -5.61 -8.78
C ALA A 84 -9.61 -5.77 -8.68
N GLY A 85 -10.33 -4.77 -9.13
CA GLY A 85 -11.78 -4.70 -9.10
C GLY A 85 -12.26 -3.28 -9.40
N LEU A 86 -13.56 -3.07 -9.55
CA LEU A 86 -14.10 -1.75 -9.89
C LEU A 86 -13.72 -0.69 -8.85
N ASP A 87 -13.96 -0.99 -7.58
CA ASP A 87 -13.62 -0.08 -6.49
C ASP A 87 -12.11 0.06 -6.29
N GLY A 88 -11.37 -1.03 -6.52
CA GLY A 88 -9.92 -1.04 -6.41
C GLY A 88 -9.24 -0.08 -7.38
N PHE A 89 -9.64 -0.06 -8.64
CA PHE A 89 -9.09 0.84 -9.64
C PHE A 89 -9.46 2.30 -9.38
N TRP A 90 -10.70 2.56 -9.00
CA TRP A 90 -11.15 3.90 -8.66
C TRP A 90 -10.38 4.46 -7.47
N LEU A 91 -10.28 3.69 -6.39
CA LEU A 91 -9.54 4.09 -5.20
C LEU A 91 -8.05 4.31 -5.50
N HIS A 92 -7.46 3.44 -6.29
CA HIS A 92 -6.06 3.58 -6.72
C HIS A 92 -5.82 4.91 -7.42
N ARG A 93 -6.72 5.32 -8.32
CA ARG A 93 -6.63 6.62 -8.99
C ARG A 93 -6.73 7.79 -8.01
N CYS A 94 -7.65 7.70 -7.06
CA CYS A 94 -7.80 8.73 -6.02
C CYS A 94 -6.52 8.87 -5.20
N LEU A 95 -5.91 7.77 -4.80
CA LEU A 95 -4.68 7.78 -4.01
C LEU A 95 -3.49 8.29 -4.82
N LEU A 96 -3.40 7.95 -6.10
CA LEU A 96 -2.36 8.50 -6.99
C LEU A 96 -2.45 10.02 -7.11
N GLN A 97 -3.66 10.58 -7.18
CA GLN A 97 -3.87 12.03 -7.20
C GLN A 97 -3.37 12.71 -5.93
N GLU A 98 -3.39 12.01 -4.81
CA GLU A 98 -2.85 12.48 -3.53
C GLU A 98 -1.35 12.22 -3.38
N GLY A 99 -0.69 11.73 -4.43
CA GLY A 99 0.74 11.43 -4.41
C GLY A 99 1.12 10.17 -3.65
N ILE A 100 0.15 9.28 -3.42
CA ILE A 100 0.37 8.02 -2.72
C ILE A 100 0.70 6.92 -3.73
N GLU A 101 1.84 6.24 -3.56
CA GLU A 101 2.19 5.08 -4.35
C GLU A 101 1.23 3.94 -4.06
N GLY A 102 0.62 3.38 -5.09
CA GLY A 102 -0.32 2.29 -4.95
C GLY A 102 -0.04 1.17 -5.93
N HIS A 103 -0.36 -0.06 -5.50
CA HIS A 103 -0.22 -1.27 -6.30
C HIS A 103 -1.54 -2.02 -6.31
N VAL A 104 -1.96 -2.43 -7.50
CA VAL A 104 -3.17 -3.25 -7.68
C VAL A 104 -2.73 -4.63 -8.13
N VAL A 105 -3.16 -5.64 -7.39
CA VAL A 105 -2.78 -7.03 -7.61
C VAL A 105 -3.96 -7.86 -8.11
N ASP A 106 -3.67 -8.77 -9.04
CA ASP A 106 -4.63 -9.80 -9.44
C ASP A 106 -4.69 -10.89 -8.37
N PRO A 107 -5.81 -11.04 -7.65
CA PRO A 107 -5.91 -12.03 -6.57
C PRO A 107 -5.73 -13.47 -7.06
N ALA A 108 -6.11 -13.77 -8.29
CA ALA A 108 -5.95 -15.10 -8.88
C ALA A 108 -4.48 -15.48 -9.11
N SER A 109 -3.60 -14.48 -9.23
CA SER A 109 -2.17 -14.72 -9.47
C SER A 109 -1.36 -14.96 -8.22
N ILE A 110 -1.91 -14.67 -7.05
CA ILE A 110 -1.22 -14.91 -5.79
C ILE A 110 -1.21 -16.41 -5.53
N ALA A 111 -0.02 -16.99 -5.62
CA ALA A 111 0.19 -18.41 -5.33
C ALA A 111 -0.03 -18.64 -3.83
N THR A 112 -1.26 -18.91 -3.48
CA THR A 112 -1.57 -19.44 -2.16
C THR A 112 -1.34 -20.95 -2.22
N ARG A 113 -0.49 -21.48 -1.36
CA ARG A 113 -0.28 -22.93 -1.18
C ARG A 113 -1.57 -23.63 -0.70
N ARG A 114 -2.65 -22.92 -0.59
CA ARG A 114 -3.93 -23.44 -0.15
C ARG A 114 -4.74 -23.90 -1.35
N ARG A 115 -4.77 -25.19 -1.55
CA ARG A 115 -5.50 -25.91 -2.62
C ARG A 115 -7.01 -25.71 -2.60
N ARG A 116 -7.58 -24.92 -1.67
CA ARG A 116 -9.04 -24.82 -1.48
C ARG A 116 -9.44 -23.40 -1.10
N ARG A 117 -9.10 -22.46 -1.96
CA ARG A 117 -9.76 -21.17 -1.86
C ARG A 117 -11.04 -21.23 -2.65
N ALA A 118 -12.18 -20.96 -1.99
CA ALA A 118 -13.40 -20.66 -2.72
C ALA A 118 -13.14 -19.46 -3.63
N LYS A 119 -13.67 -19.48 -4.86
CA LYS A 119 -13.48 -18.40 -5.84
C LYS A 119 -13.97 -17.03 -5.33
N THR A 120 -14.71 -17.01 -4.23
CA THR A 120 -15.27 -15.82 -3.57
C THR A 120 -14.45 -15.34 -2.39
N ASP A 121 -13.42 -16.08 -1.96
CA ASP A 121 -12.59 -15.68 -0.82
C ASP A 121 -11.63 -14.57 -1.24
N ARG A 122 -11.84 -13.41 -0.65
CA ARG A 122 -10.93 -12.28 -0.80
C ARG A 122 -9.64 -12.53 -0.04
N LEU A 123 -8.55 -11.97 -0.55
CA LEU A 123 -7.29 -11.95 0.18
C LEU A 123 -7.42 -11.09 1.44
N ASP A 124 -6.95 -11.60 2.57
CA ASP A 124 -6.89 -10.80 3.77
C ASP A 124 -5.76 -9.75 3.70
N GLY A 125 -5.85 -8.74 4.55
CA GLY A 125 -4.90 -7.63 4.55
C GLY A 125 -3.47 -8.06 4.84
N GLU A 126 -3.27 -9.07 5.68
CA GLU A 126 -1.93 -9.58 5.98
C GLU A 126 -1.30 -10.26 4.77
N THR A 127 -2.09 -11.06 4.03
CA THR A 127 -1.63 -11.70 2.79
C THR A 127 -1.27 -10.67 1.74
N LEU A 128 -2.09 -9.64 1.58
CA LEU A 128 -1.80 -8.52 0.68
C LEU A 128 -0.50 -7.80 1.07
N LEU A 129 -0.30 -7.52 2.35
CA LEU A 129 0.94 -6.86 2.81
C LEU A 129 2.17 -7.72 2.56
N ARG A 130 2.10 -9.01 2.84
CA ARG A 130 3.22 -9.93 2.56
C ARG A 130 3.55 -9.99 1.07
N THR A 131 2.52 -9.96 0.22
CA THR A 131 2.68 -9.90 -1.23
C THR A 131 3.38 -8.62 -1.67
N LEU A 132 2.98 -7.48 -1.11
CA LEU A 132 3.61 -6.19 -1.39
C LEU A 132 5.08 -6.17 -0.94
N LEU A 133 5.36 -6.67 0.25
CA LEU A 133 6.72 -6.75 0.77
C LEU A 133 7.61 -7.65 -0.10
N ALA A 134 7.10 -8.79 -0.53
CA ALA A 134 7.80 -9.69 -1.45
C ALA A 134 8.13 -9.00 -2.78
N TYR A 135 7.16 -8.28 -3.34
CA TYR A 135 7.36 -7.49 -4.56
C TYR A 135 8.46 -6.43 -4.38
N LYS A 136 8.42 -5.69 -3.27
CA LYS A 136 9.42 -4.65 -2.97
C LYS A 136 10.82 -5.22 -2.73
N ARG A 137 10.93 -6.46 -2.29
CA ARG A 137 12.22 -7.16 -2.18
C ARG A 137 12.75 -7.68 -3.52
N GLY A 138 11.97 -7.51 -4.59
CA GLY A 138 12.35 -7.98 -5.92
C GLY A 138 12.17 -9.48 -6.13
N GLU A 139 11.32 -10.14 -5.35
CA GLU A 139 11.00 -11.55 -5.54
C GLU A 139 10.25 -11.76 -6.86
N PRO A 140 10.78 -12.55 -7.81
CA PRO A 140 10.12 -12.77 -9.09
C PRO A 140 8.85 -13.58 -8.88
N ARG A 141 7.81 -13.27 -9.64
CA ARG A 141 6.54 -13.98 -9.70
C ARG A 141 5.76 -14.05 -8.38
N SER A 142 5.93 -13.07 -7.51
CA SER A 142 5.13 -12.99 -6.30
C SER A 142 3.63 -12.79 -6.59
N ALA A 143 3.31 -12.10 -7.68
CA ALA A 143 1.93 -11.85 -8.11
C ALA A 143 1.91 -11.19 -9.49
N ARG A 144 0.72 -11.16 -10.11
CA ARG A 144 0.47 -10.37 -11.31
C ARG A 144 -0.05 -9.00 -10.89
N TRP A 145 0.61 -7.96 -11.37
CA TRP A 145 0.33 -6.57 -11.02
C TRP A 145 -0.33 -5.85 -12.19
N TRP A 146 -1.29 -5.00 -11.86
CA TRP A 146 -1.89 -4.09 -12.82
C TRP A 146 -1.14 -2.76 -12.76
N SER A 147 -0.46 -2.42 -13.85
CA SER A 147 0.15 -1.11 -14.00
C SER A 147 -0.84 -0.19 -14.68
N LEU A 148 -1.37 0.77 -13.95
CA LEU A 148 -2.06 1.88 -14.59
C LEU A 148 -1.00 2.84 -15.12
N PRO A 149 -1.09 3.27 -16.40
CA PRO A 149 -0.18 4.27 -16.90
C PRO A 149 -0.33 5.54 -16.05
N LEU A 150 0.78 6.00 -15.50
CA LEU A 150 0.86 7.31 -14.90
C LEU A 150 0.37 8.31 -15.96
N ARG A 151 -0.82 8.84 -15.80
CA ARG A 151 -1.16 10.06 -16.53
C ARG A 151 -0.08 11.07 -16.20
N LYS A 152 0.73 11.43 -17.19
CA LYS A 152 1.63 12.56 -17.04
C LYS A 152 0.81 13.69 -16.44
N GLN A 153 1.11 14.06 -15.22
CA GLN A 153 0.53 15.26 -14.63
C GLN A 153 0.87 16.38 -15.60
N ARG A 154 -0.14 16.93 -16.26
CA ARG A 154 0.01 18.22 -16.91
C ARG A 154 0.33 19.17 -15.77
N THR A 155 1.59 19.49 -15.62
CA THR A 155 1.99 20.56 -14.74
C THR A 155 1.23 21.79 -15.15
N ALA A 156 0.64 22.48 -14.18
CA ALA A 156 -0.13 23.72 -14.39
C ALA A 156 0.67 24.85 -15.09
N ALA A 157 1.95 24.63 -15.36
CA ALA A 157 2.82 25.54 -16.08
C ALA A 157 2.52 25.65 -17.60
N GLY A 158 1.63 24.80 -18.14
CA GLY A 158 1.24 24.87 -19.55
C GLY A 158 0.08 25.83 -19.87
N PHE A 159 -0.55 26.44 -18.86
CA PHE A 159 -1.74 27.26 -19.09
C PHE A 159 -1.49 28.78 -19.16
N ALA A 160 -0.28 29.23 -18.98
CA ALA A 160 0.04 30.67 -18.93
C ALA A 160 0.55 31.28 -20.26
N ALA A 161 0.50 30.54 -21.38
CA ALA A 161 1.14 30.98 -22.64
C ALA A 161 0.19 31.18 -23.82
N SER A 162 -1.13 31.33 -23.61
CA SER A 162 -2.02 31.71 -24.72
C SER A 162 -2.97 32.83 -24.32
N GLY A 163 -2.40 33.96 -24.00
CA GLY A 163 -3.13 35.17 -23.73
C GLY A 163 -2.38 36.39 -24.26
N ARG A 164 -2.17 36.45 -25.56
CA ARG A 164 -1.91 37.73 -26.25
C ARG A 164 -2.21 37.55 -27.75
N HIS A 165 -3.32 38.00 -28.17
CA HIS A 165 -3.66 38.89 -29.29
C HIS A 165 -5.16 38.90 -29.44
#